data_0f9b191182322051a5e373921effa1cb
#
_entry.id   0f9b191182322051a5e373921effa1cb
#
_cell.length_a   1.000
_cell.length_b   1.000
_cell.length_c   1.000
_cell.angle_alpha   90.00
_cell.angle_beta   90.00
_cell.angle_gamma   90.00
#
_symmetry.space_group_name_H-M   'P 1'
#
loop_
_entity.id
_entity.type
_entity.pdbx_description
1 polymer ?
#
loop_
_entity_poly.entity_id
_entity_poly.type
_entity_poly.pdbx_seq_one_letter_code
_entity_poly.pdbx_strand_id
1 'polypeptide(L)'
;SIRSKFLKFLISAKKKYHFDKNKYQNRHQVEKYNDFINDSLSIDLTAGKLQIYGYDIAKSKKKILGINPGASYGSAKRWYPEEFAKVANKLSDQYDIVIFGGPGEKDIANDIEKSLIEKGVKNYKNLAGKTTIPELINRISNLNLFVTGDSGPMHVAAAFQVPTVAIFGPTKDGET
;
A
#
# COMPACT_ATOMS: atom_id res chain seq x y z
N SER A 1 23.26 -3.30 -4.93
CA SER A 1 23.49 -2.86 -6.31
C SER A 1 24.90 -2.26 -6.44
N ILE A 2 25.46 -2.24 -7.65
CA ILE A 2 26.79 -1.64 -7.92
C ILE A 2 26.79 -0.16 -7.51
N ARG A 3 25.70 0.57 -7.81
CA ARG A 3 25.54 1.98 -7.43
C ARG A 3 25.65 2.22 -5.93
N SER A 4 25.03 1.37 -5.10
CA SER A 4 25.07 1.54 -3.64
C SER A 4 26.45 1.20 -3.05
N LYS A 5 27.19 0.28 -3.65
CA LYS A 5 28.57 -0.01 -3.26
C LYS A 5 29.50 1.16 -3.59
N PHE A 6 29.32 1.76 -4.75
CA PHE A 6 30.08 2.96 -5.19
C PHE A 6 29.79 4.17 -4.29
N LEU A 7 28.51 4.44 -3.99
CA LEU A 7 28.13 5.50 -3.05
C LEU A 7 28.73 5.28 -1.67
N LYS A 8 28.72 4.06 -1.16
CA LYS A 8 29.38 3.71 0.13
C LYS A 8 30.86 4.03 0.12
N PHE A 9 31.55 3.86 -1.00
CA PHE A 9 32.96 4.22 -1.14
C PHE A 9 33.19 5.73 -1.03
N LEU A 10 32.34 6.55 -1.67
CA LEU A 10 32.45 7.99 -1.71
C LEU A 10 32.08 8.70 -0.40
N ILE A 11 31.29 8.07 0.47
CA ILE A 11 30.89 8.67 1.75
C ILE A 11 32.07 8.64 2.72
N SER A 12 32.43 9.82 3.29
CA SER A 12 33.39 9.92 4.38
C SER A 12 32.68 9.69 5.72
N ALA A 13 32.85 8.49 6.30
CA ALA A 13 32.28 8.14 7.60
C ALA A 13 33.15 7.12 8.33
N LYS A 14 33.19 7.19 9.66
CA LYS A 14 33.96 6.24 10.51
C LYS A 14 33.47 4.79 10.38
N LYS A 15 32.16 4.60 10.29
CA LYS A 15 31.53 3.27 10.07
C LYS A 15 30.59 3.35 8.89
N LYS A 16 30.61 2.34 8.04
CA LYS A 16 29.79 2.27 6.82
C LYS A 16 29.16 0.89 6.71
N TYR A 17 27.84 0.84 6.68
CA TYR A 17 27.08 -0.39 6.56
C TYR A 17 26.46 -0.51 5.17
N HIS A 18 26.23 -1.73 4.72
CA HIS A 18 25.60 -2.02 3.43
C HIS A 18 24.72 -3.24 3.56
N PHE A 19 23.47 -3.09 3.19
CA PHE A 19 22.51 -4.19 3.19
C PHE A 19 22.88 -5.22 2.12
N ASP A 20 23.17 -6.44 2.55
CA ASP A 20 23.42 -7.57 1.66
C ASP A 20 22.16 -8.44 1.59
N LYS A 21 21.53 -8.47 0.42
CA LYS A 21 20.31 -9.25 0.17
C LYS A 21 20.52 -10.76 0.40
N ASN A 22 21.74 -11.26 0.19
CA ASN A 22 22.04 -12.69 0.31
C ASN A 22 22.20 -13.14 1.76
N LYS A 23 22.50 -12.20 2.67
CA LYS A 23 22.64 -12.49 4.10
C LYS A 23 21.29 -12.69 4.79
N TYR A 24 20.27 -11.97 4.36
CA TYR A 24 18.95 -11.94 5.01
C TYR A 24 17.89 -12.53 4.09
N GLN A 25 17.94 -13.85 3.85
CA GLN A 25 16.99 -14.54 2.97
C GLN A 25 15.80 -15.15 3.74
N ASN A 26 14.72 -15.46 3.02
CA ASN A 26 13.56 -16.22 3.52
C ASN A 26 12.85 -15.60 4.74
N ARG A 27 12.81 -14.28 4.82
CA ARG A 27 12.10 -13.51 5.86
C ARG A 27 11.32 -12.36 5.23
N HIS A 28 10.33 -11.86 5.94
CA HIS A 28 9.62 -10.64 5.56
C HIS A 28 10.58 -9.45 5.45
N GLN A 29 10.33 -8.52 4.53
CA GLN A 29 11.25 -7.41 4.23
C GLN A 29 11.54 -6.53 5.46
N VAL A 30 10.53 -6.31 6.32
CA VAL A 30 10.70 -5.56 7.58
C VAL A 30 11.69 -6.26 8.51
N GLU A 31 11.60 -7.58 8.64
CA GLU A 31 12.51 -8.37 9.46
C GLU A 31 13.94 -8.35 8.90
N LYS A 32 14.08 -8.46 7.58
CA LYS A 32 15.39 -8.35 6.91
C LYS A 32 16.10 -7.03 7.23
N TYR A 33 15.35 -5.92 7.23
CA TYR A 33 15.91 -4.61 7.58
C TYR A 33 16.19 -4.48 9.07
N ASN A 34 15.33 -5.04 9.92
CA ASN A 34 15.57 -5.06 11.36
C ASN A 34 16.84 -5.84 11.69
N ASP A 35 17.03 -7.04 11.14
CA ASP A 35 18.23 -7.84 11.32
C ASP A 35 19.50 -7.11 10.84
N PHE A 36 19.41 -6.42 9.70
CA PHE A 36 20.52 -5.62 9.20
C PHE A 36 20.90 -4.49 10.17
N ILE A 37 19.91 -3.82 10.78
CA ILE A 37 20.18 -2.77 11.79
C ILE A 37 20.77 -3.39 13.04
N ASN A 38 20.20 -4.48 13.53
CA ASN A 38 20.70 -5.20 14.70
C ASN A 38 22.18 -5.60 14.53
N ASP A 39 22.51 -6.22 13.41
CA ASP A 39 23.89 -6.60 13.08
C ASP A 39 24.82 -5.38 12.95
N SER A 40 24.32 -4.29 12.36
CA SER A 40 25.13 -3.09 12.13
C SER A 40 25.44 -2.32 13.42
N LEU A 41 24.53 -2.35 14.38
CA LEU A 41 24.64 -1.60 15.63
C LEU A 41 25.02 -2.49 16.82
N SER A 42 25.10 -3.80 16.63
CA SER A 42 25.34 -4.80 17.70
C SER A 42 24.27 -4.72 18.79
N ILE A 43 23.00 -4.66 18.37
CA ILE A 43 21.82 -4.67 19.24
C ILE A 43 20.93 -5.86 18.87
N ASP A 44 19.97 -6.19 19.72
CA ASP A 44 18.99 -7.26 19.50
C ASP A 44 17.59 -6.75 19.82
N LEU A 45 16.94 -6.18 18.82
CA LEU A 45 15.58 -5.65 18.90
C LEU A 45 14.68 -6.39 17.92
N THR A 46 13.47 -6.71 18.36
CA THR A 46 12.46 -7.30 17.47
C THR A 46 11.83 -6.23 16.58
N ALA A 47 11.49 -6.61 15.35
CA ALA A 47 10.77 -5.73 14.44
C ALA A 47 9.38 -5.38 15.03
N GLY A 48 9.08 -4.10 15.14
CA GLY A 48 7.79 -3.59 15.57
C GLY A 48 6.76 -3.59 14.42
N LYS A 49 5.54 -3.19 14.74
CA LYS A 49 4.51 -2.94 13.73
C LYS A 49 4.90 -1.71 12.89
N LEU A 50 4.55 -1.75 11.61
CA LEU A 50 4.65 -0.56 10.75
C LEU A 50 3.80 0.57 11.35
N GLN A 51 4.35 1.79 11.33
CA GLN A 51 3.67 2.99 11.85
C GLN A 51 4.03 4.20 11.00
N ILE A 52 3.04 5.08 10.80
CA ILE A 52 3.23 6.42 10.23
C ILE A 52 2.77 7.43 11.27
N TYR A 53 3.65 8.37 11.62
CA TYR A 53 3.39 9.40 12.63
C TYR A 53 2.90 10.70 11.98
N GLY A 54 2.23 11.55 12.78
CA GLY A 54 1.82 12.90 12.35
C GLY A 54 0.50 12.95 11.58
N TYR A 55 -0.33 11.91 11.70
CA TYR A 55 -1.68 11.87 11.12
C TYR A 55 -2.71 11.56 12.20
N ASP A 56 -3.78 12.35 12.24
CA ASP A 56 -4.92 12.12 13.14
C ASP A 56 -5.89 11.11 12.52
N ILE A 57 -6.19 10.06 13.27
CA ILE A 57 -7.17 9.05 12.87
C ILE A 57 -8.54 9.51 13.38
N ALA A 58 -9.25 10.31 12.59
CA ALA A 58 -10.62 10.69 12.85
C ALA A 58 -11.58 9.72 12.16
N LYS A 59 -11.91 8.60 12.81
CA LYS A 59 -12.85 7.62 12.22
C LYS A 59 -14.21 8.29 11.95
N SER A 60 -14.63 8.24 10.69
CA SER A 60 -15.96 8.66 10.27
C SER A 60 -17.05 7.83 10.96
N LYS A 61 -18.22 8.45 11.22
CA LYS A 61 -19.43 7.72 11.66
C LYS A 61 -19.92 6.73 10.59
N LYS A 62 -19.68 7.04 9.31
CA LYS A 62 -19.97 6.15 8.18
C LYS A 62 -18.77 5.24 7.93
N LYS A 63 -19.02 3.97 7.69
CA LYS A 63 -17.99 3.02 7.28
C LYS A 63 -17.54 3.31 5.85
N ILE A 64 -16.23 3.32 5.63
CA ILE A 64 -15.63 3.63 4.33
C ILE A 64 -14.84 2.41 3.84
N LEU A 65 -15.17 1.95 2.62
CA LEU A 65 -14.38 0.98 1.86
C LEU A 65 -13.49 1.72 0.87
N GLY A 66 -12.18 1.54 0.98
CA GLY A 66 -11.23 1.97 -0.04
C GLY A 66 -10.99 0.88 -1.09
N ILE A 67 -10.91 1.28 -2.33
CA ILE A 67 -10.54 0.43 -3.47
C ILE A 67 -9.31 1.05 -4.14
N ASN A 68 -8.22 0.29 -4.29
CA ASN A 68 -7.04 0.72 -5.02
C ASN A 68 -6.66 -0.34 -6.08
N PRO A 69 -7.18 -0.21 -7.30
CA PRO A 69 -7.00 -1.22 -8.35
C PRO A 69 -5.64 -1.16 -9.03
N GLY A 70 -4.87 -0.09 -8.78
CA GLY A 70 -3.62 0.18 -9.45
C GLY A 70 -2.44 -0.63 -8.93
N ALA A 71 -1.46 -0.83 -9.81
CA ALA A 71 -0.12 -1.22 -9.46
C ALA A 71 0.85 -0.56 -10.43
N SER A 72 1.78 0.24 -9.93
CA SER A 72 2.71 1.05 -10.74
C SER A 72 3.67 0.21 -11.59
N TYR A 73 3.94 -1.04 -11.20
CA TYR A 73 4.92 -1.92 -11.85
C TYR A 73 4.29 -2.96 -12.79
N GLY A 74 3.30 -2.55 -13.59
CA GLY A 74 2.81 -3.35 -14.72
C GLY A 74 1.43 -4.00 -14.51
N SER A 75 0.79 -4.31 -15.63
CA SER A 75 -0.56 -4.88 -15.70
C SER A 75 -0.67 -6.28 -15.07
N ALA A 76 0.42 -7.04 -15.04
CA ALA A 76 0.46 -8.39 -14.45
C ALA A 76 0.17 -8.43 -12.93
N LYS A 77 0.30 -7.29 -12.24
CA LYS A 77 -0.03 -7.16 -10.80
C LYS A 77 -1.45 -6.64 -10.56
N ARG A 78 -2.20 -6.32 -11.62
CA ARG A 78 -3.53 -5.75 -11.51
C ARG A 78 -4.59 -6.83 -11.59
N TRP A 79 -5.51 -6.80 -10.65
CA TRP A 79 -6.74 -7.55 -10.77
C TRP A 79 -7.72 -6.82 -11.71
N TYR A 80 -8.73 -7.50 -12.20
CA TYR A 80 -9.68 -6.96 -13.17
C TYR A 80 -10.56 -5.87 -12.55
N PRO A 81 -10.78 -4.72 -13.25
CA PRO A 81 -11.64 -3.63 -12.74
C PRO A 81 -13.04 -4.11 -12.39
N GLU A 82 -13.59 -5.03 -13.19
CA GLU A 82 -14.92 -5.60 -12.99
C GLU A 82 -15.05 -6.35 -11.67
N GLU A 83 -13.99 -7.01 -11.23
CA GLU A 83 -13.99 -7.73 -9.96
C GLU A 83 -13.93 -6.78 -8.78
N PHE A 84 -13.14 -5.70 -8.87
CA PHE A 84 -13.17 -4.62 -7.88
C PHE A 84 -14.56 -3.97 -7.81
N ALA A 85 -15.19 -3.74 -8.94
CA ALA A 85 -16.54 -3.17 -9.03
C ALA A 85 -17.59 -4.11 -8.42
N LYS A 86 -17.48 -5.42 -8.62
CA LYS A 86 -18.36 -6.42 -7.98
C LYS A 86 -18.26 -6.37 -6.46
N VAL A 87 -17.03 -6.32 -5.91
CA VAL A 87 -16.81 -6.19 -4.47
C VAL A 87 -17.41 -4.91 -3.94
N ALA A 88 -17.13 -3.77 -4.60
CA ALA A 88 -17.65 -2.47 -4.20
C ALA A 88 -19.19 -2.44 -4.22
N ASN A 89 -19.81 -2.95 -5.30
CA ASN A 89 -21.26 -3.02 -5.42
C ASN A 89 -21.88 -3.88 -4.30
N LYS A 90 -21.29 -5.06 -4.01
CA LYS A 90 -21.81 -5.97 -2.97
C LYS A 90 -21.75 -5.36 -1.57
N LEU A 91 -20.82 -4.45 -1.33
CA LEU A 91 -20.61 -3.81 -0.04
C LEU A 91 -21.17 -2.37 0.05
N SER A 92 -21.76 -1.85 -1.03
CA SER A 92 -22.25 -0.47 -1.10
C SER A 92 -23.37 -0.13 -0.12
N ASP A 93 -24.17 -1.12 0.30
CA ASP A 93 -25.20 -0.91 1.33
C ASP A 93 -24.62 -0.69 2.73
N GLN A 94 -23.37 -1.13 2.98
CA GLN A 94 -22.73 -1.08 4.28
C GLN A 94 -21.62 -0.02 4.36
N TYR A 95 -21.05 0.36 3.21
CA TYR A 95 -19.89 1.24 3.12
C TYR A 95 -20.09 2.34 2.08
N ASP A 96 -19.61 3.53 2.38
CA ASP A 96 -19.31 4.51 1.34
C ASP A 96 -18.02 4.09 0.61
N ILE A 97 -18.02 4.14 -0.72
CA ILE A 97 -16.93 3.63 -1.55
C ILE A 97 -15.99 4.76 -1.93
N VAL A 98 -14.68 4.57 -1.78
CA VAL A 98 -13.65 5.49 -2.27
C VAL A 98 -12.68 4.74 -3.18
N ILE A 99 -12.59 5.17 -4.44
CA ILE A 99 -11.65 4.61 -5.42
C ILE A 99 -10.41 5.49 -5.42
N PHE A 100 -9.26 4.87 -5.16
CA PHE A 100 -7.94 5.49 -5.21
C PHE A 100 -7.19 5.10 -6.48
N GLY A 101 -6.15 5.84 -6.79
CA GLY A 101 -5.24 5.57 -7.90
C GLY A 101 -4.34 6.76 -8.16
N GLY A 102 -3.16 6.52 -8.72
CA GLY A 102 -2.29 7.56 -9.23
C GLY A 102 -2.80 8.19 -10.54
N PRO A 103 -2.11 9.22 -11.06
CA PRO A 103 -2.50 9.86 -12.34
C PRO A 103 -2.56 8.90 -13.52
N GLY A 104 -1.69 7.87 -13.55
CA GLY A 104 -1.67 6.84 -14.60
C GLY A 104 -2.66 5.70 -14.40
N GLU A 105 -3.53 5.79 -13.39
CA GLU A 105 -4.49 4.74 -13.02
C GLU A 105 -5.94 5.22 -13.16
N LYS A 106 -6.14 6.39 -13.77
CA LYS A 106 -7.47 6.99 -13.96
C LYS A 106 -8.39 6.11 -14.80
N ASP A 107 -7.87 5.47 -15.85
CA ASP A 107 -8.68 4.66 -16.75
C ASP A 107 -9.29 3.45 -16.01
N ILE A 108 -8.48 2.71 -15.27
CA ILE A 108 -8.97 1.56 -14.48
C ILE A 108 -9.96 2.00 -13.38
N ALA A 109 -9.73 3.17 -12.77
CA ALA A 109 -10.65 3.72 -11.77
C ALA A 109 -11.97 4.17 -12.40
N ASN A 110 -11.94 4.71 -13.62
CA ASN A 110 -13.13 5.10 -14.37
C ASN A 110 -13.94 3.88 -14.83
N ASP A 111 -13.28 2.77 -15.18
CA ASP A 111 -13.98 1.51 -15.51
C ASP A 111 -14.76 0.97 -14.31
N ILE A 112 -14.16 1.04 -13.11
CA ILE A 112 -14.86 0.68 -11.86
C ILE A 112 -16.03 1.63 -11.62
N GLU A 113 -15.80 2.93 -11.72
CA GLU A 113 -16.84 3.95 -11.53
C GLU A 113 -18.02 3.73 -12.48
N LYS A 114 -17.76 3.50 -13.77
CA LYS A 114 -18.79 3.18 -14.76
C LYS A 114 -19.62 1.98 -14.35
N SER A 115 -18.99 0.90 -13.91
CA SER A 115 -19.68 -0.30 -13.45
C SER A 115 -20.55 -0.04 -12.21
N LEU A 116 -20.10 0.82 -11.27
CA LEU A 116 -20.89 1.23 -10.11
C LEU A 116 -22.12 2.05 -10.52
N ILE A 117 -21.97 2.97 -11.47
CA ILE A 117 -23.10 3.77 -12.03
C ILE A 117 -24.13 2.83 -12.67
N GLU A 118 -23.70 1.90 -13.51
CA GLU A 118 -24.58 0.92 -14.17
C GLU A 118 -25.37 0.06 -13.16
N LYS A 119 -24.80 -0.18 -11.98
CA LYS A 119 -25.45 -0.91 -10.87
C LYS A 119 -26.27 -0.01 -9.95
N GLY A 120 -26.34 1.30 -10.22
CA GLY A 120 -27.13 2.25 -9.42
C GLY A 120 -26.50 2.64 -8.09
N VAL A 121 -25.22 2.32 -7.84
CA VAL A 121 -24.50 2.73 -6.63
C VAL A 121 -24.28 4.24 -6.67
N LYS A 122 -24.69 4.96 -5.61
CA LYS A 122 -24.60 6.42 -5.53
C LYS A 122 -23.60 6.93 -4.49
N ASN A 123 -23.25 6.10 -3.51
CA ASN A 123 -22.39 6.45 -2.38
C ASN A 123 -20.93 6.09 -2.65
N TYR A 124 -20.37 6.62 -3.73
CA TYR A 124 -18.97 6.46 -4.08
C TYR A 124 -18.29 7.81 -4.41
N LYS A 125 -16.97 7.81 -4.35
CA LYS A 125 -16.09 8.89 -4.82
C LYS A 125 -14.90 8.32 -5.57
N ASN A 126 -14.68 8.78 -6.80
CA ASN A 126 -13.47 8.47 -7.56
C ASN A 126 -12.41 9.57 -7.34
N LEU A 127 -11.34 9.22 -6.64
CA LEU A 127 -10.23 10.10 -6.28
C LEU A 127 -8.95 9.80 -7.06
N ALA A 128 -8.99 8.93 -8.06
CA ALA A 128 -7.82 8.58 -8.86
C ALA A 128 -7.21 9.82 -9.54
N GLY A 129 -5.93 10.06 -9.27
CA GLY A 129 -5.19 11.22 -9.76
C GLY A 129 -5.64 12.57 -9.17
N LYS A 130 -6.40 12.58 -8.08
CA LYS A 130 -6.95 13.78 -7.44
C LYS A 130 -6.44 14.02 -6.02
N THR A 131 -5.52 13.20 -5.54
CA THR A 131 -4.95 13.32 -4.19
C THR A 131 -3.46 13.56 -4.24
N THR A 132 -2.96 14.40 -3.35
CA THR A 132 -1.56 14.44 -2.97
C THR A 132 -1.21 13.24 -2.09
N ILE A 133 0.08 12.95 -1.90
CA ILE A 133 0.51 11.85 -1.03
C ILE A 133 0.02 12.03 0.42
N PRO A 134 0.16 13.22 1.06
CA PRO A 134 -0.39 13.43 2.41
C PRO A 134 -1.90 13.22 2.49
N GLU A 135 -2.67 13.68 1.51
CA GLU A 135 -4.12 13.47 1.45
C GLU A 135 -4.47 11.99 1.28
N LEU A 136 -3.74 11.26 0.43
CA LEU A 136 -3.91 9.81 0.25
C LEU A 136 -3.69 9.08 1.58
N ILE A 137 -2.59 9.38 2.27
CA ILE A 137 -2.26 8.79 3.58
C ILE A 137 -3.38 9.06 4.59
N ASN A 138 -3.82 10.32 4.72
CA ASN A 138 -4.89 10.70 5.63
C ASN A 138 -6.22 10.00 5.32
N ARG A 139 -6.55 9.80 4.03
CA ARG A 139 -7.77 9.10 3.64
C ARG A 139 -7.69 7.61 3.93
N ILE A 140 -6.54 6.98 3.67
CA ILE A 140 -6.32 5.55 3.96
C ILE A 140 -6.39 5.29 5.47
N SER A 141 -5.82 6.16 6.31
CA SER A 141 -5.86 5.99 7.78
C SER A 141 -7.27 5.97 8.36
N ASN A 142 -8.24 6.54 7.64
CA ASN A 142 -9.64 6.65 8.06
C ASN A 142 -10.55 5.56 7.46
N LEU A 143 -10.02 4.62 6.68
CA LEU A 143 -10.78 3.52 6.12
C LEU A 143 -11.17 2.48 7.19
N ASN A 144 -12.29 1.81 6.96
CA ASN A 144 -12.75 0.68 7.77
C ASN A 144 -12.42 -0.65 7.10
N LEU A 145 -12.24 -0.63 5.78
CA LEU A 145 -11.82 -1.77 4.97
C LEU A 145 -11.08 -1.25 3.74
N PHE A 146 -10.02 -1.92 3.33
CA PHE A 146 -9.28 -1.59 2.13
C PHE A 146 -9.07 -2.81 1.25
N VAL A 147 -9.40 -2.71 -0.03
CA VAL A 147 -9.15 -3.73 -1.04
C VAL A 147 -8.17 -3.16 -2.06
N THR A 148 -7.00 -3.75 -2.18
CA THR A 148 -5.90 -3.19 -2.96
C THR A 148 -5.05 -4.26 -3.62
N GLY A 149 -4.38 -3.92 -4.71
CA GLY A 149 -3.26 -4.70 -5.22
C GLY A 149 -1.99 -4.50 -4.38
N ASP A 150 -0.94 -5.27 -4.70
CA ASP A 150 0.42 -5.15 -4.15
C ASP A 150 1.04 -3.81 -4.58
N SER A 151 0.92 -2.79 -3.73
CA SER A 151 1.28 -1.40 -4.04
C SER A 151 1.61 -0.58 -2.78
N GLY A 152 2.19 0.62 -2.96
CA GLY A 152 2.49 1.54 -1.86
C GLY A 152 1.32 1.81 -0.90
N PRO A 153 0.10 2.09 -1.38
CA PRO A 153 -1.10 2.23 -0.56
C PRO A 153 -1.39 1.07 0.39
N MET A 154 -1.08 -0.18 0.01
CA MET A 154 -1.19 -1.36 0.87
C MET A 154 -0.33 -1.21 2.13
N HIS A 155 0.91 -0.79 1.98
CA HIS A 155 1.84 -0.58 3.11
C HIS A 155 1.39 0.58 4.01
N VAL A 156 0.80 1.62 3.44
CA VAL A 156 0.19 2.72 4.20
C VAL A 156 -0.96 2.18 5.06
N ALA A 157 -1.85 1.38 4.49
CA ALA A 157 -2.97 0.78 5.22
C ALA A 157 -2.47 -0.13 6.36
N ALA A 158 -1.43 -0.94 6.10
CA ALA A 158 -0.79 -1.78 7.12
C ALA A 158 -0.20 -0.95 8.27
N ALA A 159 0.41 0.20 7.97
CA ALA A 159 0.99 1.09 8.98
C ALA A 159 -0.06 1.74 9.90
N PHE A 160 -1.27 1.93 9.42
CA PHE A 160 -2.42 2.39 10.22
C PHE A 160 -3.29 1.25 10.76
N GLN A 161 -2.89 0.00 10.57
CA GLN A 161 -3.64 -1.18 11.00
C GLN A 161 -5.08 -1.22 10.44
N VAL A 162 -5.27 -0.69 9.23
CA VAL A 162 -6.55 -0.76 8.52
C VAL A 162 -6.78 -2.20 8.07
N PRO A 163 -7.95 -2.80 8.33
CA PRO A 163 -8.32 -4.09 7.78
C PRO A 163 -8.17 -4.09 6.25
N THR A 164 -7.30 -4.94 5.73
CA THR A 164 -6.90 -4.88 4.32
C THR A 164 -6.96 -6.26 3.67
N VAL A 165 -7.57 -6.31 2.50
CA VAL A 165 -7.49 -7.45 1.57
C VAL A 165 -6.53 -7.05 0.45
N ALA A 166 -5.35 -7.67 0.44
CA ALA A 166 -4.33 -7.43 -0.57
C ALA A 166 -4.37 -8.54 -1.64
N ILE A 167 -4.41 -8.14 -2.90
CA ILE A 167 -4.46 -9.04 -4.04
C ILE A 167 -3.07 -9.07 -4.67
N PHE A 168 -2.44 -10.23 -4.59
CA PHE A 168 -1.10 -10.47 -5.14
C PHE A 168 -1.20 -11.15 -6.52
N GLY A 169 -0.38 -10.68 -7.44
CA GLY A 169 -0.14 -11.34 -8.71
C GLY A 169 1.12 -12.23 -8.62
N PRO A 170 2.09 -12.05 -9.52
CA PRO A 170 3.29 -12.90 -9.58
C PRO A 170 4.34 -12.59 -8.49
N THR A 171 4.06 -11.68 -7.57
CA THR A 171 4.95 -11.34 -6.44
C THR A 171 4.74 -12.28 -5.26
N LYS A 172 5.82 -12.54 -4.52
CA LYS A 172 5.77 -13.37 -3.30
C LYS A 172 5.19 -12.54 -2.15
N ASP A 173 4.00 -12.90 -1.72
CA ASP A 173 3.29 -12.29 -0.58
C ASP A 173 4.05 -12.43 0.75
N GLY A 174 4.72 -13.54 0.99
CA GLY A 174 5.50 -13.78 2.21
C GLY A 174 6.78 -12.94 2.35
N GLU A 175 7.18 -12.17 1.32
CA GLU A 175 8.32 -11.26 1.37
C GLU A 175 7.90 -9.78 1.43
N THR A 176 6.63 -9.48 1.29
CA THR A 176 6.03 -8.14 1.26
C THR A 176 5.33 -7.84 2.55
#